data_d267a2dc279ea1a194bb54adbecc0f42
#
_entry.id   d267a2dc279ea1a194bb54adbecc0f42
#
_cell.length_a   1.000
_cell.length_b   1.000
_cell.length_c   1.000
_cell.angle_alpha   90.00
_cell.angle_beta   90.00
_cell.angle_gamma   90.00
#
_symmetry.space_group_name_H-M   'P 1'
#
loop_
_entity.id
_entity.type
_entity.pdbx_description
1 polymer ?
#
loop_
_entity_poly.entity_id
_entity_poly.type
_entity_poly.pdbx_seq_one_letter_code
_entity_poly.pdbx_strand_id
1 'polypeptide(L)'
;MNLERRTTWEERHRGSTPGDPEPSVIELLPLLPRGTALDIAAGTGRNAIALARAGWRVVAADFSAPGMRTLANLAADQELAISPMLVDLETSFPFRPNSFDVILNVSYLDRDLVPLLKAALRPGGALLFDTYLNDEADEAGHGHLRNTRYTLGHYELRALLSDLELIRYREGLVVYPNGKRAWRGTALALRSD
;
A
#
# COMPACT_ATOMS: atom_id res chain seq x y z
N MET A 1 5.87 15.45 -3.31
CA MET A 1 6.04 14.88 -4.71
C MET A 1 6.19 16.03 -5.68
N ASN A 2 7.12 15.94 -6.69
CA ASN A 2 7.22 17.01 -7.67
C ASN A 2 5.99 17.01 -8.63
N LEU A 3 5.73 18.16 -9.27
CA LEU A 3 4.55 18.38 -10.13
C LEU A 3 4.50 17.39 -11.31
N GLU A 4 5.63 17.08 -11.93
CA GLU A 4 5.74 16.18 -13.08
C GLU A 4 5.30 14.74 -12.74
N ARG A 5 5.75 14.21 -11.59
CA ARG A 5 5.31 12.88 -11.12
C ARG A 5 3.84 12.85 -10.78
N ARG A 6 3.33 13.92 -10.16
CA ARG A 6 1.92 14.06 -9.86
C ARG A 6 1.08 13.96 -11.15
N THR A 7 1.43 14.74 -12.17
CA THR A 7 0.76 14.71 -13.47
C THR A 7 0.80 13.31 -14.10
N THR A 8 1.97 12.65 -14.08
CA THR A 8 2.13 11.28 -14.61
C THR A 8 1.18 10.28 -13.95
N TRP A 9 1.05 10.33 -12.60
CA TRP A 9 0.15 9.42 -11.90
C TRP A 9 -1.33 9.75 -12.11
N GLU A 10 -1.69 11.05 -12.15
CA GLU A 10 -3.05 11.47 -12.46
C GLU A 10 -3.48 11.04 -13.87
N GLU A 11 -2.59 11.16 -14.86
CA GLU A 11 -2.83 10.68 -16.22
C GLU A 11 -2.98 9.16 -16.26
N ARG A 12 -2.13 8.44 -15.53
CA ARG A 12 -2.17 6.98 -15.42
C ARG A 12 -3.49 6.47 -14.84
N HIS A 13 -4.07 7.20 -13.89
CA HIS A 13 -5.34 6.83 -13.26
C HIS A 13 -6.56 7.32 -14.06
N ARG A 14 -6.38 8.25 -14.99
CA ARG A 14 -7.49 8.78 -15.80
C ARG A 14 -8.06 7.71 -16.74
N GLY A 15 -9.32 7.33 -16.54
CA GLY A 15 -9.98 6.29 -17.31
C GLY A 15 -9.52 4.87 -17.03
N SER A 16 -8.63 4.68 -16.03
CA SER A 16 -8.18 3.36 -15.62
C SER A 16 -9.21 2.69 -14.71
N THR A 17 -9.39 1.39 -14.86
CA THR A 17 -10.09 0.53 -13.91
C THR A 17 -9.09 -0.07 -12.91
N PRO A 18 -9.54 -0.45 -11.70
CA PRO A 18 -8.70 -1.21 -10.78
C PRO A 18 -8.25 -2.51 -11.40
N GLY A 19 -6.94 -2.77 -11.34
CA GLY A 19 -6.37 -4.07 -11.70
C GLY A 19 -6.60 -5.11 -10.61
N ASP A 20 -5.93 -6.26 -10.75
CA ASP A 20 -5.92 -7.29 -9.71
C ASP A 20 -5.24 -6.77 -8.43
N PRO A 21 -5.71 -7.18 -7.25
CA PRO A 21 -5.05 -6.86 -5.99
C PRO A 21 -3.62 -7.42 -5.97
N GLU A 22 -2.75 -6.80 -5.18
CA GLU A 22 -1.38 -7.30 -5.02
C GLU A 22 -1.40 -8.71 -4.45
N PRO A 23 -0.63 -9.66 -5.02
CA PRO A 23 -0.62 -11.05 -4.55
C PRO A 23 -0.34 -11.21 -3.06
N SER A 24 0.56 -10.40 -2.50
CA SER A 24 0.86 -10.39 -1.06
C SER A 24 -0.35 -10.00 -0.20
N VAL A 25 -1.23 -9.12 -0.69
CA VAL A 25 -2.45 -8.74 0.02
C VAL A 25 -3.39 -9.93 0.10
N ILE A 26 -3.59 -10.66 -1.01
CA ILE A 26 -4.47 -11.84 -1.03
C ILE A 26 -3.89 -12.97 -0.16
N GLU A 27 -2.59 -13.23 -0.28
CA GLU A 27 -1.89 -14.26 0.49
C GLU A 27 -2.01 -14.02 2.00
N LEU A 28 -1.82 -12.76 2.44
CA LEU A 28 -1.76 -12.41 3.86
C LEU A 28 -3.12 -12.00 4.45
N LEU A 29 -4.16 -11.84 3.63
CA LEU A 29 -5.50 -11.46 4.05
C LEU A 29 -6.03 -12.28 5.24
N PRO A 30 -5.86 -13.62 5.30
CA PRO A 30 -6.36 -14.44 6.41
C PRO A 30 -5.68 -14.14 7.77
N LEU A 31 -4.52 -13.48 7.75
CA LEU A 31 -3.75 -13.15 8.95
C LEU A 31 -4.06 -11.74 9.48
N LEU A 32 -4.82 -10.93 8.73
CA LEU A 32 -5.12 -9.56 9.11
C LEU A 32 -6.24 -9.51 10.16
N PRO A 33 -6.11 -8.69 11.22
CA PRO A 33 -7.18 -8.48 12.19
C PRO A 33 -8.40 -7.84 11.51
N ARG A 34 -9.60 -8.19 11.97
CA ARG A 34 -10.85 -7.62 11.46
C ARG A 34 -11.06 -6.21 11.97
N GLY A 35 -11.74 -5.37 11.18
CA GLY A 35 -12.09 -4.02 11.62
C GLY A 35 -12.00 -2.96 10.55
N THR A 36 -11.33 -1.86 10.86
CA THR A 36 -11.13 -0.72 9.97
C THR A 36 -9.74 -0.75 9.36
N ALA A 37 -9.67 -0.66 8.03
CA ALA A 37 -8.42 -0.65 7.30
C ALA A 37 -8.13 0.72 6.67
N LEU A 38 -6.86 1.06 6.56
CA LEU A 38 -6.34 2.17 5.76
C LEU A 38 -5.51 1.60 4.61
N ASP A 39 -5.85 1.94 3.37
CA ASP A 39 -5.04 1.66 2.19
C ASP A 39 -4.41 2.98 1.72
N ILE A 40 -3.10 3.14 1.90
CA ILE A 40 -2.38 4.36 1.51
C ILE A 40 -1.84 4.25 0.09
N ALA A 41 -1.81 5.39 -0.61
CA ALA A 41 -1.45 5.46 -2.03
C ALA A 41 -2.28 4.43 -2.86
N ALA A 42 -3.58 4.40 -2.57
CA ALA A 42 -4.51 3.37 -3.05
C ALA A 42 -4.73 3.38 -4.57
N GLY A 43 -4.40 4.49 -5.25
CA GLY A 43 -4.60 4.65 -6.69
C GLY A 43 -6.07 4.52 -7.08
N THR A 44 -6.41 3.56 -7.94
CA THR A 44 -7.80 3.21 -8.29
C THR A 44 -8.45 2.21 -7.33
N GLY A 45 -7.76 1.81 -6.24
CA GLY A 45 -8.33 1.07 -5.12
C GLY A 45 -8.34 -0.45 -5.23
N ARG A 46 -7.46 -1.07 -6.04
CA ARG A 46 -7.43 -2.53 -6.22
C ARG A 46 -7.36 -3.31 -4.90
N ASN A 47 -6.55 -2.86 -3.95
CA ASN A 47 -6.39 -3.51 -2.64
C ASN A 47 -7.51 -3.13 -1.69
N ALA A 48 -7.95 -1.87 -1.68
CA ALA A 48 -9.11 -1.40 -0.92
C ALA A 48 -10.37 -2.20 -1.25
N ILE A 49 -10.61 -2.47 -2.54
CA ILE A 49 -11.74 -3.29 -3.01
C ILE A 49 -11.63 -4.73 -2.50
N ALA A 50 -10.44 -5.33 -2.56
CA ALA A 50 -10.20 -6.68 -2.05
C ALA A 50 -10.50 -6.78 -0.54
N LEU A 51 -10.03 -5.82 0.26
CA LEU A 51 -10.32 -5.75 1.69
C LEU A 51 -11.83 -5.56 1.96
N ALA A 52 -12.48 -4.64 1.26
CA ALA A 52 -13.90 -4.35 1.49
C ALA A 52 -14.79 -5.55 1.13
N ARG A 53 -14.49 -6.24 0.02
CA ARG A 53 -15.17 -7.50 -0.35
C ARG A 53 -14.98 -8.61 0.69
N ALA A 54 -13.85 -8.59 1.38
CA ALA A 54 -13.56 -9.53 2.46
C ALA A 54 -14.09 -9.07 3.84
N GLY A 55 -14.80 -7.92 3.92
CA GLY A 55 -15.55 -7.46 5.09
C GLY A 55 -14.88 -6.40 5.95
N TRP A 56 -13.81 -5.75 5.49
CA TRP A 56 -13.24 -4.58 6.18
C TRP A 56 -13.98 -3.30 5.80
N ARG A 57 -14.05 -2.34 6.74
CA ARG A 57 -14.35 -0.95 6.44
C ARG A 57 -13.04 -0.26 6.04
N VAL A 58 -12.97 0.27 4.83
CA VAL A 58 -11.71 0.75 4.27
C VAL A 58 -11.73 2.25 4.07
N VAL A 59 -10.73 2.94 4.59
CA VAL A 59 -10.36 4.28 4.15
C VAL A 59 -9.26 4.12 3.09
N ALA A 60 -9.50 4.61 1.88
CA ALA A 60 -8.53 4.55 0.79
C ALA A 60 -8.01 5.95 0.49
N ALA A 61 -6.73 6.20 0.74
CA ALA A 61 -6.11 7.51 0.66
C ALA A 61 -5.16 7.61 -0.53
N ASP A 62 -5.37 8.59 -1.41
CA ASP A 62 -4.49 8.87 -2.55
C ASP A 62 -4.57 10.34 -2.94
N PHE A 63 -3.52 10.88 -3.55
CA PHE A 63 -3.51 12.25 -4.07
C PHE A 63 -4.21 12.38 -5.43
N SER A 64 -4.44 11.26 -6.14
CA SER A 64 -5.01 11.23 -7.48
C SER A 64 -6.53 11.41 -7.47
N ALA A 65 -6.98 12.59 -7.85
CA ALA A 65 -8.41 12.85 -7.97
C ALA A 65 -9.11 11.94 -9.00
N PRO A 66 -8.52 11.60 -10.17
CA PRO A 66 -9.09 10.61 -11.07
C PRO A 66 -9.22 9.21 -10.42
N GLY A 67 -8.17 8.74 -9.71
CA GLY A 67 -8.19 7.46 -9.02
C GLY A 67 -9.28 7.39 -7.96
N MET A 68 -9.37 8.41 -7.10
CA MET A 68 -10.38 8.47 -6.04
C MET A 68 -11.80 8.54 -6.58
N ARG A 69 -12.04 9.24 -7.72
CA ARG A 69 -13.37 9.22 -8.38
C ARG A 69 -13.73 7.84 -8.92
N THR A 70 -12.79 7.16 -9.58
CA THR A 70 -13.01 5.79 -10.06
C THR A 70 -13.38 4.87 -8.91
N LEU A 71 -12.64 4.94 -7.80
CA LEU A 71 -12.90 4.12 -6.62
C LEU A 71 -14.25 4.47 -5.97
N ALA A 72 -14.61 5.76 -5.87
CA ALA A 72 -15.89 6.18 -5.30
C ALA A 72 -17.08 5.64 -6.08
N ASN A 73 -17.04 5.71 -7.41
CA ASN A 73 -18.09 5.17 -8.27
C ASN A 73 -18.22 3.65 -8.10
N LEU A 74 -17.11 2.92 -8.15
CA LEU A 74 -17.11 1.46 -7.97
C LEU A 74 -17.59 1.05 -6.57
N ALA A 75 -17.21 1.78 -5.54
CA ALA A 75 -17.64 1.52 -4.19
C ALA A 75 -19.17 1.71 -4.03
N ALA A 76 -19.71 2.75 -4.64
CA ALA A 76 -21.16 3.00 -4.66
C ALA A 76 -21.92 1.93 -5.46
N ASP A 77 -21.46 1.62 -6.69
CA ASP A 77 -22.11 0.65 -7.58
C ASP A 77 -22.13 -0.78 -7.00
N GLN A 78 -21.12 -1.13 -6.19
CA GLN A 78 -21.00 -2.46 -5.58
C GLN A 78 -21.32 -2.50 -4.08
N GLU A 79 -21.83 -1.41 -3.52
CA GLU A 79 -22.16 -1.27 -2.09
C GLU A 79 -21.01 -1.65 -1.15
N LEU A 80 -19.76 -1.30 -1.54
CA LEU A 80 -18.58 -1.60 -0.76
C LEU A 80 -18.35 -0.56 0.35
N ALA A 81 -17.97 -1.04 1.53
CA ALA A 81 -17.66 -0.19 2.68
C ALA A 81 -16.29 0.52 2.53
N ILE A 82 -16.15 1.35 1.50
CA ILE A 82 -14.95 2.11 1.18
C ILE A 82 -15.23 3.61 1.27
N SER A 83 -14.37 4.34 1.95
CA SER A 83 -14.35 5.81 2.03
C SER A 83 -13.10 6.34 1.30
N PRO A 84 -13.21 6.73 0.02
CA PRO A 84 -12.09 7.34 -0.69
C PRO A 84 -11.75 8.71 -0.12
N MET A 85 -10.47 8.97 0.10
CA MET A 85 -9.96 10.23 0.64
C MET A 85 -8.89 10.81 -0.28
N LEU A 86 -9.14 12.01 -0.80
CA LEU A 86 -8.16 12.75 -1.59
C LEU A 86 -7.18 13.45 -0.65
N VAL A 87 -5.94 12.98 -0.61
CA VAL A 87 -4.89 13.55 0.26
C VAL A 87 -3.51 13.31 -0.33
N ASP A 88 -2.65 14.31 -0.24
CA ASP A 88 -1.22 14.17 -0.56
C ASP A 88 -0.46 13.80 0.72
N LEU A 89 -0.08 12.52 0.83
CA LEU A 89 0.58 11.96 2.01
C LEU A 89 2.02 12.47 2.19
N GLU A 90 2.66 13.04 1.15
CA GLU A 90 3.97 13.70 1.31
C GLU A 90 3.86 15.06 2.04
N THR A 91 2.66 15.63 2.13
CA THR A 91 2.45 16.94 2.76
C THR A 91 1.55 16.89 3.99
N SER A 92 0.73 15.86 4.13
CA SER A 92 -0.24 15.76 5.23
C SER A 92 -0.58 14.31 5.53
N PHE A 93 -0.60 13.96 6.81
CA PHE A 93 -1.10 12.68 7.31
C PHE A 93 -2.25 12.93 8.30
N PRO A 94 -3.51 13.01 7.80
CA PRO A 94 -4.65 13.48 8.60
C PRO A 94 -5.27 12.40 9.51
N PHE A 95 -4.55 11.30 9.75
CA PHE A 95 -5.06 10.18 10.55
C PHE A 95 -4.55 10.27 11.98
N ARG A 96 -5.47 10.03 12.93
CA ARG A 96 -5.15 10.05 14.36
C ARG A 96 -4.41 8.75 14.76
N PRO A 97 -3.60 8.79 15.83
CA PRO A 97 -3.08 7.57 16.45
C PRO A 97 -4.21 6.60 16.83
N ASN A 98 -3.91 5.31 16.83
CA ASN A 98 -4.82 4.23 17.24
C ASN A 98 -6.17 4.23 16.49
N SER A 99 -6.15 4.48 15.17
CA SER A 99 -7.38 4.59 14.36
C SER A 99 -7.70 3.34 13.55
N PHE A 100 -6.70 2.53 13.21
CA PHE A 100 -6.85 1.43 12.26
C PHE A 100 -6.43 0.08 12.85
N ASP A 101 -7.19 -0.94 12.51
CA ASP A 101 -6.86 -2.33 12.83
C ASP A 101 -5.89 -2.90 11.77
N VAL A 102 -5.95 -2.40 10.54
CA VAL A 102 -5.06 -2.77 9.44
C VAL A 102 -4.60 -1.52 8.67
N ILE A 103 -3.33 -1.47 8.31
CA ILE A 103 -2.82 -0.50 7.34
C ILE A 103 -2.14 -1.27 6.22
N LEU A 104 -2.51 -0.97 4.97
CA LEU A 104 -1.81 -1.41 3.76
C LEU A 104 -0.93 -0.27 3.24
N ASN A 105 0.33 -0.59 2.98
CA ASN A 105 1.26 0.22 2.21
C ASN A 105 1.80 -0.62 1.06
N VAL A 106 1.23 -0.46 -0.13
CA VAL A 106 1.54 -1.32 -1.28
C VAL A 106 2.05 -0.48 -2.45
N SER A 107 3.25 -0.84 -2.95
CA SER A 107 3.92 -0.18 -4.08
C SER A 107 4.18 1.32 -3.87
N TYR A 108 4.29 1.74 -2.62
CA TYR A 108 4.61 3.09 -2.20
C TYR A 108 5.74 3.04 -1.16
N LEU A 109 6.68 3.99 -1.22
CA LEU A 109 7.74 4.12 -0.23
C LEU A 109 7.98 5.59 0.10
N ASP A 110 7.65 5.94 1.32
CA ASP A 110 8.04 7.16 1.99
C ASP A 110 8.49 6.78 3.41
N ARG A 111 9.78 6.92 3.68
CA ARG A 111 10.39 6.51 4.95
C ARG A 111 9.91 7.35 6.12
N ASP A 112 9.67 8.64 5.86
CA ASP A 112 9.20 9.59 6.88
C ASP A 112 7.75 9.31 7.30
N LEU A 113 6.99 8.62 6.44
CA LEU A 113 5.63 8.21 6.73
C LEU A 113 5.55 6.98 7.66
N VAL A 114 6.57 6.12 7.67
CA VAL A 114 6.54 4.85 8.43
C VAL A 114 6.22 5.04 9.92
N PRO A 115 6.83 5.99 10.65
CA PRO A 115 6.48 6.24 12.05
C PRO A 115 5.01 6.64 12.25
N LEU A 116 4.44 7.41 11.31
CA LEU A 116 3.06 7.86 11.37
C LEU A 116 2.08 6.69 11.10
N LEU A 117 2.42 5.79 10.18
CA LEU A 117 1.64 4.57 9.93
C LEU A 117 1.61 3.69 11.19
N LYS A 118 2.76 3.47 11.82
CA LYS A 118 2.85 2.70 13.07
C LYS A 118 2.04 3.33 14.20
N ALA A 119 2.09 4.65 14.35
CA ALA A 119 1.31 5.37 15.35
C ALA A 119 -0.21 5.28 15.10
N ALA A 120 -0.64 5.24 13.83
CA ALA A 120 -2.05 5.15 13.44
C ALA A 120 -2.66 3.75 13.63
N LEU A 121 -1.84 2.68 13.75
CA LEU A 121 -2.31 1.36 14.14
C LEU A 121 -2.84 1.36 15.57
N ARG A 122 -3.90 0.61 15.82
CA ARG A 122 -4.31 0.24 17.17
C ARG A 122 -3.35 -0.77 17.78
N PRO A 123 -3.28 -0.89 19.12
CA PRO A 123 -2.70 -2.07 19.75
C PRO A 123 -3.28 -3.36 19.13
N GLY A 124 -2.45 -4.34 18.82
CA GLY A 124 -2.84 -5.56 18.09
C GLY A 124 -3.12 -5.35 16.60
N GLY A 125 -3.01 -4.14 16.08
CA GLY A 125 -3.21 -3.82 14.67
C GLY A 125 -2.05 -4.25 13.79
N ALA A 126 -2.32 -4.49 12.50
CA ALA A 126 -1.38 -5.02 11.53
C ALA A 126 -0.99 -4.00 10.46
N LEU A 127 0.31 -3.90 10.15
CA LEU A 127 0.85 -3.22 8.98
C LEU A 127 1.30 -4.27 7.96
N LEU A 128 0.64 -4.28 6.80
CA LEU A 128 1.13 -4.99 5.62
C LEU A 128 1.87 -3.98 4.74
N PHE A 129 3.17 -4.16 4.63
CA PHE A 129 4.03 -3.33 3.81
C PHE A 129 4.62 -4.18 2.68
N ASP A 130 4.38 -3.77 1.44
CA ASP A 130 4.88 -4.46 0.26
C ASP A 130 5.30 -3.41 -0.78
N THR A 131 6.60 -3.35 -1.12
CA THR A 131 7.05 -2.40 -2.13
C THR A 131 8.26 -2.92 -2.90
N TYR A 132 8.71 -2.14 -3.88
CA TYR A 132 9.82 -2.50 -4.73
C TYR A 132 11.13 -2.55 -3.96
N LEU A 133 11.91 -3.61 -4.22
CA LEU A 133 13.26 -3.81 -3.71
C LEU A 133 14.25 -3.43 -4.82
N ASN A 134 15.30 -2.70 -4.46
CA ASN A 134 16.41 -2.42 -5.35
C ASN A 134 17.35 -3.64 -5.32
N ASP A 135 17.33 -4.43 -6.38
CA ASP A 135 18.22 -5.58 -6.54
C ASP A 135 19.08 -5.38 -7.79
N GLU A 136 20.39 -5.60 -7.65
CA GLU A 136 21.35 -5.48 -8.75
C GLU A 136 21.13 -6.54 -9.84
N ALA A 137 20.52 -7.68 -9.48
CA ALA A 137 20.14 -8.75 -10.40
C ALA A 137 18.88 -8.43 -11.24
N ASP A 138 18.27 -7.26 -11.08
CA ASP A 138 17.15 -6.82 -11.92
C ASP A 138 17.62 -6.42 -13.32
N GLU A 139 18.02 -7.43 -14.11
CA GLU A 139 18.39 -7.27 -15.52
C GLU A 139 17.22 -6.79 -16.40
N ALA A 140 15.98 -6.92 -15.93
CA ALA A 140 14.77 -6.54 -16.66
C ALA A 140 14.57 -5.02 -16.75
N GLY A 141 15.48 -4.22 -16.16
CA GLY A 141 15.64 -2.80 -16.49
C GLY A 141 14.40 -1.94 -16.30
N HIS A 142 13.68 -2.11 -15.21
CA HIS A 142 12.66 -1.12 -14.80
C HIS A 142 13.38 0.16 -14.36
N GLY A 143 14.00 0.90 -15.31
CA GLY A 143 14.94 2.00 -15.07
C GLY A 143 14.48 3.09 -14.09
N HIS A 144 13.17 3.19 -13.85
CA HIS A 144 12.59 4.07 -12.83
C HIS A 144 12.64 3.46 -11.41
N LEU A 145 12.88 2.16 -11.28
CA LEU A 145 12.98 1.44 -9.99
C LEU A 145 14.40 1.42 -9.42
N ARG A 146 15.39 1.96 -10.11
CA ARG A 146 16.76 2.12 -9.58
C ARG A 146 16.91 3.33 -8.65
N ASN A 147 15.86 4.16 -8.51
CA ASN A 147 15.92 5.30 -7.62
C ASN A 147 15.67 4.82 -6.18
N THR A 148 16.73 4.79 -5.38
CA THR A 148 16.72 4.38 -3.96
C THR A 148 15.76 5.17 -3.09
N ARG A 149 15.30 6.34 -3.53
CA ARG A 149 14.23 7.08 -2.85
C ARG A 149 12.90 6.31 -2.84
N TYR A 150 12.65 5.47 -3.87
CA TYR A 150 11.36 4.81 -4.09
C TYR A 150 11.45 3.28 -4.06
N THR A 151 12.64 2.76 -3.78
CA THR A 151 12.89 1.33 -3.63
C THR A 151 13.61 1.04 -2.32
N LEU A 152 13.31 -0.09 -1.71
CA LEU A 152 13.98 -0.59 -0.51
C LEU A 152 15.38 -1.09 -0.84
N GLY A 153 16.33 -0.89 0.05
CA GLY A 153 17.52 -1.71 0.13
C GLY A 153 17.22 -3.07 0.78
N HIS A 154 18.13 -4.03 0.61
CA HIS A 154 18.01 -5.34 1.29
C HIS A 154 17.93 -5.17 2.82
N TYR A 155 17.02 -5.90 3.44
CA TYR A 155 16.72 -5.86 4.89
C TYR A 155 16.26 -4.52 5.44
N GLU A 156 16.11 -3.49 4.61
CA GLU A 156 15.69 -2.16 5.05
C GLU A 156 14.28 -2.17 5.63
N LEU A 157 13.35 -2.89 5.00
CA LEU A 157 11.98 -2.99 5.50
C LEU A 157 11.94 -3.63 6.90
N ARG A 158 12.78 -4.63 7.15
CA ARG A 158 12.93 -5.23 8.48
C ARG A 158 13.44 -4.24 9.51
N ALA A 159 14.39 -3.38 9.12
CA ALA A 159 14.90 -2.33 10.00
C ALA A 159 13.85 -1.25 10.28
N LEU A 160 13.11 -0.80 9.26
CA LEU A 160 12.03 0.18 9.40
C LEU A 160 10.90 -0.28 10.34
N LEU A 161 10.66 -1.59 10.43
CA LEU A 161 9.60 -2.20 11.23
C LEU A 161 10.12 -2.91 12.49
N SER A 162 11.34 -2.61 12.93
CA SER A 162 12.03 -3.34 14.02
C SER A 162 11.36 -3.21 15.40
N ASP A 163 10.50 -2.21 15.60
CA ASP A 163 9.70 -1.98 16.79
C ASP A 163 8.30 -2.63 16.75
N LEU A 164 7.98 -3.32 15.66
CA LEU A 164 6.79 -4.15 15.51
C LEU A 164 7.14 -5.63 15.53
N GLU A 165 6.20 -6.48 15.88
CA GLU A 165 6.35 -7.94 15.81
C GLU A 165 6.20 -8.41 14.36
N LEU A 166 7.30 -8.87 13.74
CA LEU A 166 7.29 -9.40 12.37
C LEU A 166 6.67 -10.79 12.31
N ILE A 167 5.48 -10.90 11.72
CA ILE A 167 4.75 -12.17 11.52
C ILE A 167 5.20 -12.86 10.22
N ARG A 168 5.42 -12.07 9.17
CA ARG A 168 5.93 -12.54 7.87
C ARG A 168 6.92 -11.53 7.33
N TYR A 169 7.94 -12.04 6.70
CA TYR A 169 8.94 -11.24 6.00
C TYR A 169 9.51 -12.01 4.83
N ARG A 170 9.61 -11.38 3.67
CA ARG A 170 10.33 -11.92 2.54
C ARG A 170 10.89 -10.80 1.67
N GLU A 171 11.99 -11.08 1.03
CA GLU A 171 12.54 -10.34 -0.10
C GLU A 171 12.74 -11.31 -1.26
N GLY A 172 12.43 -10.89 -2.47
CA GLY A 172 12.63 -11.74 -3.62
C GLY A 172 11.87 -11.34 -4.87
N LEU A 173 12.10 -12.11 -5.91
CA LEU A 173 11.47 -11.97 -7.20
C LEU A 173 10.01 -12.46 -7.14
N VAL A 174 9.08 -11.59 -7.44
CA VAL A 174 7.66 -11.91 -7.62
C VAL A 174 7.36 -12.01 -9.11
N VAL A 175 6.72 -13.10 -9.52
CA VAL A 175 6.24 -13.31 -10.88
C VAL A 175 4.72 -13.19 -10.87
N TYR A 176 4.20 -12.21 -11.59
CA TYR A 176 2.77 -11.95 -11.67
C TYR A 176 2.09 -12.83 -12.73
N PRO A 177 0.77 -13.08 -12.65
CA PRO A 177 0.04 -13.91 -13.61
C PRO A 177 0.17 -13.43 -15.07
N ASN A 178 0.38 -12.14 -15.29
CA ASN A 178 0.59 -11.54 -16.61
C ASN A 178 2.05 -11.65 -17.11
N GLY A 179 2.91 -12.42 -16.43
CA GLY A 179 4.31 -12.62 -16.75
C GLY A 179 5.25 -11.48 -16.32
N LYS A 180 4.74 -10.38 -15.80
CA LYS A 180 5.59 -9.33 -15.22
C LYS A 180 6.38 -9.87 -14.02
N ARG A 181 7.57 -9.33 -13.82
CA ARG A 181 8.45 -9.67 -12.71
C ARG A 181 8.83 -8.41 -11.97
N ALA A 182 8.94 -8.49 -10.65
CA ALA A 182 9.46 -7.40 -9.83
C ALA A 182 10.14 -7.94 -8.58
N TRP A 183 11.26 -7.37 -8.21
CA TRP A 183 11.85 -7.58 -6.91
C TRP A 183 11.05 -6.83 -5.86
N ARG A 184 10.63 -7.53 -4.81
CA ARG A 184 9.74 -6.99 -3.78
C ARG A 184 10.28 -7.31 -2.38
N GLY A 185 10.11 -6.35 -1.46
CA GLY A 185 10.19 -6.55 -0.02
C GLY A 185 8.78 -6.53 0.55
N THR A 186 8.38 -7.60 1.25
CA THR A 186 7.06 -7.77 1.85
C THR A 186 7.21 -8.05 3.34
N ALA A 187 6.44 -7.35 4.16
CA ALA A 187 6.34 -7.62 5.59
C ALA A 187 4.89 -7.53 6.07
N LEU A 188 4.50 -8.43 6.95
CA LEU A 188 3.35 -8.30 7.83
C LEU A 188 3.87 -8.19 9.26
N ALA A 189 3.57 -7.08 9.89
CA ALA A 189 4.00 -6.78 11.25
C ALA A 189 2.83 -6.35 12.13
N LEU A 190 2.83 -6.75 13.40
CA LEU A 190 1.82 -6.40 14.38
C LEU A 190 2.38 -5.34 15.35
N ARG A 191 1.54 -4.39 15.71
CA ARG A 191 1.81 -3.50 16.82
C ARG A 191 1.47 -4.22 18.12
N SER A 192 2.46 -4.39 19.00
CA SER A 192 2.24 -4.90 20.36
C SER A 192 1.27 -4.02 21.14
N ASP A 193 0.64 -4.61 22.16
CA ASP A 193 -0.29 -3.92 23.07
C ASP A 193 0.39 -2.81 23.88
#